data_56de3fdd000ce8d6deaf55043ee05241
#
_entry.id   56de3fdd000ce8d6deaf55043ee05241
#
_cell.length_a   1.000
_cell.length_b   1.000
_cell.length_c   1.000
_cell.angle_alpha   90.00
_cell.angle_beta   90.00
_cell.angle_gamma   90.00
#
_symmetry.space_group_name_H-M   'P 1'
#
loop_
_entity.id
_entity.type
_entity.pdbx_description
1 polymer ?
#
loop_
_entity_poly.entity_id
_entity_poly.type
_entity_poly.pdbx_seq_one_letter_code
_entity_poly.pdbx_strand_id
1 'polypeptide(L)'
;DPLPYNLIFERFLNIERVSLPDIDVDFCEDKRTRVIQYVSQKYGIDSVSQITTFGKMKAKAVVRDVGRALDMSFKETDRIAKLIPDDLKMTIKKALDAEPELATLYKEDQIIRKLIDISMRLEGLSRHASTHAAGVVVSDKPMDEYLPIYRGKKGELVTQFDMKMVEKVGLVKFDFLGLRTMTLIDNTLKAIEEQGKKAPNLDILPLTDPDTYDVFSRGDTDGVFQVESSGMRQYLRMLRPNCFEDIIAMLALYRPGPLGSGMVDEFIKRKHGEVDVPYPLPSLEGCLKDTYGVIVYQEQVMQIAQIVAGYTLGGADLLR
;
A
#
# COMPACT_ATOMS: atom_id res chain seq x y z
N ASP A 1 17.78 -5.87 -2.27
CA ASP A 1 18.86 -6.07 -1.28
C ASP A 1 19.12 -4.75 -0.55
N PRO A 2 19.01 -4.69 0.80
CA PRO A 2 19.22 -3.46 1.58
C PRO A 2 20.70 -3.06 1.68
N LEU A 3 21.64 -3.99 1.51
CA LEU A 3 23.06 -3.75 1.71
C LEU A 3 23.66 -2.76 0.70
N PRO A 4 23.41 -2.88 -0.63
CA PRO A 4 23.94 -1.93 -1.61
C PRO A 4 23.46 -0.49 -1.41
N TYR A 5 22.29 -0.31 -0.78
CA TYR A 5 21.68 1.01 -0.51
C TYR A 5 21.94 1.52 0.90
N ASN A 6 22.76 0.82 1.68
CA ASN A 6 23.16 1.22 3.03
C ASN A 6 21.94 1.51 3.94
N LEU A 7 20.87 0.73 3.80
CA LEU A 7 19.63 0.91 4.58
C LEU A 7 19.85 0.54 6.04
N ILE A 8 19.21 1.29 6.92
CA ILE A 8 19.34 1.14 8.38
C ILE A 8 18.63 -0.13 8.82
N PHE A 9 19.34 -1.02 9.55
CA PHE A 9 18.82 -2.31 10.00
C PHE A 9 17.60 -2.15 10.94
N GLU A 10 17.63 -1.16 11.83
CA GLU A 10 16.56 -0.88 12.79
C GLU A 10 15.24 -0.48 12.13
N ARG A 11 15.28 -0.09 10.87
CA ARG A 11 14.11 0.16 10.04
C ARG A 11 13.30 -1.12 9.80
N PHE A 12 13.94 -2.26 9.73
CA PHE A 12 13.35 -3.57 9.43
C PHE A 12 13.12 -4.39 10.69
N LEU A 13 14.11 -4.44 11.57
CA LEU A 13 14.06 -5.14 12.85
C LEU A 13 14.60 -4.21 13.95
N ASN A 14 13.74 -3.85 14.88
CA ASN A 14 14.05 -2.95 15.97
C ASN A 14 13.72 -3.62 17.32
N ILE A 15 14.73 -3.81 18.16
CA ILE A 15 14.57 -4.43 19.47
C ILE A 15 13.71 -3.58 20.42
N GLU A 16 13.65 -2.27 20.21
CA GLU A 16 12.83 -1.35 21.01
C GLU A 16 11.35 -1.36 20.57
N ARG A 17 11.03 -1.97 19.41
CA ARG A 17 9.69 -2.04 18.85
C ARG A 17 8.98 -3.32 19.28
N VAL A 18 7.86 -3.19 19.98
CA VAL A 18 7.02 -4.31 20.44
C VAL A 18 6.00 -4.72 19.35
N SER A 19 6.45 -4.90 18.12
CA SER A 19 5.57 -5.38 17.03
C SER A 19 6.31 -6.39 16.16
N LEU A 20 5.57 -7.39 15.67
CA LEU A 20 6.09 -8.34 14.69
C LEU A 20 6.47 -7.62 13.38
N PRO A 21 7.47 -8.11 12.65
CA PRO A 21 7.82 -7.58 11.35
C PRO A 21 6.67 -7.79 10.35
N ASP A 22 6.45 -6.83 9.49
CA ASP A 22 5.57 -6.92 8.32
C ASP A 22 6.43 -7.22 7.09
N ILE A 23 6.18 -8.37 6.46
CA ILE A 23 7.02 -8.88 5.38
C ILE A 23 6.20 -8.96 4.10
N ASP A 24 6.41 -7.99 3.22
CA ASP A 24 5.80 -7.95 1.89
C ASP A 24 6.78 -8.48 0.84
N VAL A 25 6.31 -9.40 0.00
CA VAL A 25 7.12 -9.95 -1.11
C VAL A 25 6.31 -9.94 -2.39
N ASP A 26 6.84 -9.25 -3.40
CA ASP A 26 6.23 -9.17 -4.72
C ASP A 26 6.60 -10.39 -5.57
N PHE A 27 5.59 -11.04 -6.15
CA PHE A 27 5.73 -12.15 -7.07
C PHE A 27 5.03 -11.87 -8.40
N CYS A 28 5.49 -12.53 -9.45
CA CYS A 28 4.73 -12.65 -10.69
C CYS A 28 3.32 -13.19 -10.39
N GLU A 29 2.27 -12.45 -10.81
CA GLU A 29 0.87 -12.76 -10.49
C GLU A 29 0.52 -14.20 -10.88
N ASP A 30 0.89 -14.62 -12.10
CA ASP A 30 0.60 -15.95 -12.64
C ASP A 30 1.30 -17.08 -11.88
N LYS A 31 2.46 -16.81 -11.28
CA LYS A 31 3.29 -17.80 -10.58
C LYS A 31 3.11 -17.79 -9.06
N ARG A 32 2.38 -16.82 -8.49
CA ARG A 32 2.19 -16.66 -7.05
C ARG A 32 1.64 -17.93 -6.38
N THR A 33 0.66 -18.59 -7.00
CA THR A 33 0.07 -19.82 -6.46
C THR A 33 1.11 -20.93 -6.31
N ARG A 34 2.08 -21.05 -7.25
CA ARG A 34 3.17 -22.01 -7.16
C ARG A 34 4.10 -21.74 -5.99
N VAL A 35 4.33 -20.46 -5.67
CA VAL A 35 5.13 -20.07 -4.48
C VAL A 35 4.43 -20.49 -3.20
N ILE A 36 3.13 -20.25 -3.08
CA ILE A 36 2.34 -20.69 -1.90
C ILE A 36 2.41 -22.21 -1.76
N GLN A 37 2.26 -22.95 -2.84
CA GLN A 37 2.40 -24.42 -2.84
C GLN A 37 3.80 -24.87 -2.41
N TYR A 38 4.85 -24.22 -2.91
CA TYR A 38 6.22 -24.50 -2.48
C TYR A 38 6.42 -24.27 -0.98
N VAL A 39 5.92 -23.15 -0.45
CA VAL A 39 5.99 -22.83 0.98
C VAL A 39 5.25 -23.88 1.81
N SER A 40 4.05 -24.29 1.38
CA SER A 40 3.28 -25.34 2.05
C SER A 40 3.99 -26.70 2.04
N GLN A 41 4.66 -27.04 0.93
CA GLN A 41 5.46 -28.28 0.85
C GLN A 41 6.72 -28.23 1.72
N LYS A 42 7.37 -27.06 1.78
CA LYS A 42 8.62 -26.88 2.51
C LYS A 42 8.43 -26.85 4.04
N TYR A 43 7.41 -26.17 4.52
CA TYR A 43 7.17 -25.94 5.94
C TYR A 43 6.09 -26.83 6.55
N GLY A 44 5.37 -27.57 5.74
CA GLY A 44 4.29 -28.47 6.14
C GLY A 44 2.91 -27.96 5.70
N ILE A 45 2.11 -28.85 5.15
CA ILE A 45 0.78 -28.52 4.61
C ILE A 45 -0.18 -28.05 5.72
N ASP A 46 0.02 -28.54 6.95
CA ASP A 46 -0.80 -28.18 8.11
C ASP A 46 -0.26 -26.96 8.87
N SER A 47 0.98 -26.51 8.53
CA SER A 47 1.66 -25.37 9.14
C SER A 47 1.60 -24.08 8.30
N VAL A 48 0.99 -24.13 7.11
CA VAL A 48 0.86 -22.96 6.23
C VAL A 48 -0.61 -22.68 5.95
N SER A 49 -1.06 -21.47 6.23
CA SER A 49 -2.44 -21.07 6.08
C SER A 49 -2.55 -19.69 5.42
N GLN A 50 -3.60 -19.46 4.65
CA GLN A 50 -3.98 -18.13 4.21
C GLN A 50 -4.77 -17.42 5.31
N ILE A 51 -4.77 -16.09 5.31
CA ILE A 51 -5.47 -15.31 6.32
C ILE A 51 -6.90 -15.03 5.84
N THR A 52 -7.87 -15.03 6.74
CA THR A 52 -9.23 -14.57 6.44
C THR A 52 -9.34 -13.06 6.46
N THR A 53 -10.26 -12.52 5.68
CA THR A 53 -10.74 -11.15 5.79
C THR A 53 -12.23 -11.12 5.99
N PHE A 54 -12.71 -10.19 6.82
CA PHE A 54 -14.13 -9.99 7.03
C PHE A 54 -14.60 -8.76 6.25
N GLY A 55 -15.43 -8.99 5.25
CA GLY A 55 -16.12 -7.91 4.56
C GLY A 55 -17.09 -7.23 5.52
N LYS A 56 -16.98 -5.90 5.66
CA LYS A 56 -17.87 -5.10 6.51
C LYS A 56 -18.97 -4.45 5.69
N MET A 57 -20.13 -4.26 6.30
CA MET A 57 -21.22 -3.49 5.72
C MET A 57 -20.85 -2.00 5.72
N LYS A 58 -20.41 -1.48 4.57
CA LYS A 58 -20.11 -0.05 4.39
C LYS A 58 -21.38 0.74 4.10
N ALA A 59 -21.38 2.04 4.37
CA ALA A 59 -22.53 2.94 4.31
C ALA A 59 -23.42 2.75 3.05
N LYS A 60 -22.87 2.87 1.84
CA LYS A 60 -23.64 2.68 0.60
C LYS A 60 -24.19 1.26 0.43
N ALA A 61 -23.40 0.26 0.82
CA ALA A 61 -23.79 -1.14 0.67
C ALA A 61 -24.90 -1.52 1.65
N VAL A 62 -24.78 -1.10 2.91
CA VAL A 62 -25.80 -1.42 3.93
C VAL A 62 -27.13 -0.75 3.61
N VAL A 63 -27.15 0.48 3.10
CA VAL A 63 -28.40 1.15 2.66
C VAL A 63 -29.08 0.35 1.56
N ARG A 64 -28.33 -0.15 0.56
CA ARG A 64 -28.90 -1.00 -0.50
C ARG A 64 -29.40 -2.34 0.03
N ASP A 65 -28.70 -2.96 0.95
CA ASP A 65 -29.10 -4.25 1.53
C ASP A 65 -30.37 -4.11 2.40
N VAL A 66 -30.42 -3.07 3.23
CA VAL A 66 -31.60 -2.78 4.07
C VAL A 66 -32.81 -2.37 3.22
N GLY A 67 -32.58 -1.53 2.19
CA GLY A 67 -33.68 -1.15 1.27
C GLY A 67 -34.30 -2.37 0.59
N ARG A 68 -33.48 -3.30 0.13
CA ARG A 68 -33.97 -4.57 -0.42
C ARG A 68 -34.74 -5.40 0.62
N ALA A 69 -34.27 -5.44 1.87
CA ALA A 69 -34.96 -6.16 2.96
C ALA A 69 -36.27 -5.48 3.41
N LEU A 70 -36.42 -4.20 3.11
CA LEU A 70 -37.67 -3.43 3.33
C LEU A 70 -38.58 -3.39 2.09
N ASP A 71 -38.33 -4.23 1.07
CA ASP A 71 -39.03 -4.29 -0.20
C ASP A 71 -39.11 -2.95 -0.96
N MET A 72 -38.12 -2.06 -0.74
CA MET A 72 -38.01 -0.82 -1.50
C MET A 72 -37.50 -1.11 -2.92
N SER A 73 -37.91 -0.29 -3.88
CA SER A 73 -37.42 -0.42 -5.25
C SER A 73 -35.90 -0.18 -5.33
N PHE A 74 -35.23 -0.94 -6.20
CA PHE A 74 -33.78 -0.75 -6.42
C PHE A 74 -33.44 0.70 -6.82
N LYS A 75 -34.25 1.31 -7.69
CA LYS A 75 -34.05 2.68 -8.17
C LYS A 75 -34.08 3.71 -7.04
N GLU A 76 -35.01 3.57 -6.14
CA GLU A 76 -35.17 4.47 -4.99
C GLU A 76 -34.06 4.28 -3.98
N THR A 77 -33.77 3.04 -3.61
CA THR A 77 -32.68 2.70 -2.69
C THR A 77 -31.31 3.14 -3.21
N ASP A 78 -31.05 2.95 -4.53
CA ASP A 78 -29.80 3.35 -5.15
C ASP A 78 -29.66 4.87 -5.23
N ARG A 79 -30.77 5.61 -5.44
CA ARG A 79 -30.79 7.08 -5.35
C ARG A 79 -30.33 7.55 -3.97
N ILE A 80 -30.88 6.98 -2.90
CA ILE A 80 -30.50 7.33 -1.53
C ILE A 80 -29.05 6.95 -1.26
N ALA A 81 -28.61 5.77 -1.65
CA ALA A 81 -27.22 5.34 -1.47
C ALA A 81 -26.21 6.23 -2.23
N LYS A 82 -26.58 6.82 -3.36
CA LYS A 82 -25.75 7.74 -4.14
C LYS A 82 -25.58 9.12 -3.50
N LEU A 83 -26.48 9.53 -2.63
CA LEU A 83 -26.32 10.76 -1.85
C LEU A 83 -25.18 10.64 -0.82
N ILE A 84 -24.78 9.43 -0.44
CA ILE A 84 -23.64 9.23 0.46
C ILE A 84 -22.35 9.51 -0.32
N PRO A 85 -21.47 10.43 0.13
CA PRO A 85 -20.22 10.74 -0.55
C PRO A 85 -19.27 9.53 -0.66
N ASP A 86 -18.44 9.50 -1.72
CA ASP A 86 -17.41 8.47 -1.93
C ASP A 86 -16.10 8.83 -1.19
N ASP A 87 -16.10 8.60 0.13
CA ASP A 87 -14.91 8.75 0.98
C ASP A 87 -14.64 7.41 1.69
N LEU A 88 -13.35 7.04 1.82
CA LEU A 88 -12.93 5.81 2.48
C LEU A 88 -13.38 5.67 3.93
N LYS A 89 -13.54 6.80 4.63
CA LYS A 89 -13.94 6.89 6.05
C LYS A 89 -15.37 7.43 6.23
N MET A 90 -16.16 7.45 5.15
CA MET A 90 -17.54 7.90 5.19
C MET A 90 -18.40 6.91 5.98
N THR A 91 -19.20 7.45 6.88
CA THR A 91 -20.26 6.74 7.61
C THR A 91 -21.60 7.38 7.29
N ILE A 92 -22.70 6.64 7.51
CA ILE A 92 -24.07 7.18 7.31
C ILE A 92 -24.27 8.42 8.16
N LYS A 93 -23.80 8.43 9.40
CA LYS A 93 -23.89 9.61 10.29
C LYS A 93 -23.17 10.82 9.69
N LYS A 94 -21.93 10.65 9.23
CA LYS A 94 -21.18 11.74 8.56
C LYS A 94 -21.85 12.20 7.27
N ALA A 95 -22.46 11.28 6.53
CA ALA A 95 -23.20 11.63 5.33
C ALA A 95 -24.45 12.48 5.63
N LEU A 96 -25.19 12.18 6.71
CA LEU A 96 -26.31 13.02 7.16
C LEU A 96 -25.87 14.44 7.56
N ASP A 97 -24.66 14.58 8.13
CA ASP A 97 -24.11 15.88 8.50
C ASP A 97 -23.58 16.67 7.28
N ALA A 98 -23.11 15.98 6.25
CA ALA A 98 -22.47 16.60 5.08
C ALA A 98 -23.43 16.87 3.91
N GLU A 99 -24.52 16.06 3.75
CA GLU A 99 -25.40 16.11 2.60
C GLU A 99 -26.80 16.60 2.98
N PRO A 100 -27.13 17.87 2.69
CA PRO A 100 -28.43 18.48 3.07
C PRO A 100 -29.63 17.76 2.51
N GLU A 101 -29.56 17.22 1.27
CA GLU A 101 -30.64 16.46 0.64
C GLU A 101 -30.93 15.19 1.44
N LEU A 102 -29.90 14.43 1.82
CA LEU A 102 -30.04 13.21 2.61
C LEU A 102 -30.62 13.52 4.00
N ALA A 103 -30.17 14.60 4.63
CA ALA A 103 -30.68 15.05 5.92
C ALA A 103 -32.15 15.47 5.87
N THR A 104 -32.59 16.13 4.78
CA THR A 104 -33.98 16.53 4.56
C THR A 104 -34.87 15.29 4.36
N LEU A 105 -34.47 14.37 3.48
CA LEU A 105 -35.18 13.11 3.27
C LEU A 105 -35.32 12.29 4.56
N TYR A 106 -34.26 12.23 5.37
CA TYR A 106 -34.29 11.56 6.67
C TYR A 106 -35.29 12.16 7.64
N LYS A 107 -35.50 13.49 7.61
CA LYS A 107 -36.45 14.20 8.50
C LYS A 107 -37.89 14.08 8.02
N GLU A 108 -38.14 14.16 6.71
CA GLU A 108 -39.46 14.32 6.12
C GLU A 108 -40.13 12.99 5.74
N ASP A 109 -39.33 11.98 5.36
CA ASP A 109 -39.84 10.69 4.90
C ASP A 109 -39.64 9.58 5.95
N GLN A 110 -40.73 9.04 6.47
CA GLN A 110 -40.69 7.99 7.49
C GLN A 110 -40.08 6.68 7.01
N ILE A 111 -40.24 6.34 5.71
CA ILE A 111 -39.65 5.12 5.13
C ILE A 111 -38.16 5.27 5.03
N ILE A 112 -37.68 6.43 4.54
CA ILE A 112 -36.26 6.74 4.45
C ILE A 112 -35.63 6.83 5.84
N ARG A 113 -36.31 7.43 6.82
CA ARG A 113 -35.85 7.42 8.21
C ARG A 113 -35.65 6.00 8.72
N LYS A 114 -36.64 5.11 8.55
CA LYS A 114 -36.53 3.70 8.94
C LYS A 114 -35.38 3.01 8.25
N LEU A 115 -35.19 3.23 6.94
CA LEU A 115 -34.08 2.70 6.14
C LEU A 115 -32.73 3.13 6.75
N ILE A 116 -32.56 4.41 7.01
CA ILE A 116 -31.30 4.98 7.53
C ILE A 116 -31.03 4.54 8.98
N ASP A 117 -32.05 4.51 9.84
CA ASP A 117 -31.89 4.08 11.24
C ASP A 117 -31.44 2.61 11.33
N ILE A 118 -32.03 1.73 10.55
CA ILE A 118 -31.63 0.32 10.49
C ILE A 118 -30.23 0.21 9.90
N SER A 119 -29.94 0.97 8.83
CA SER A 119 -28.65 0.96 8.18
C SER A 119 -27.53 1.41 9.10
N MET A 120 -27.74 2.45 9.92
CA MET A 120 -26.77 2.92 10.95
C MET A 120 -26.47 1.84 12.00
N ARG A 121 -27.46 1.02 12.37
CA ARG A 121 -27.25 -0.08 13.34
C ARG A 121 -26.45 -1.24 12.75
N LEU A 122 -26.55 -1.46 11.44
CA LEU A 122 -25.87 -2.56 10.74
C LEU A 122 -24.52 -2.13 10.13
N GLU A 123 -24.29 -0.82 10.01
CA GLU A 123 -23.04 -0.30 9.47
C GLU A 123 -21.83 -0.77 10.30
N GLY A 124 -20.80 -1.26 9.62
CA GLY A 124 -19.58 -1.76 10.25
C GLY A 124 -19.62 -3.21 10.72
N LEU A 125 -20.80 -3.86 10.74
CA LEU A 125 -20.90 -5.28 11.08
C LEU A 125 -20.25 -6.14 9.99
N SER A 126 -19.71 -7.28 10.39
CA SER A 126 -19.15 -8.27 9.45
C SER A 126 -20.28 -8.91 8.64
N ARG A 127 -20.08 -9.02 7.31
CA ARG A 127 -21.04 -9.55 6.36
C ARG A 127 -20.69 -10.94 5.87
N HIS A 128 -19.45 -11.13 5.47
CA HIS A 128 -18.95 -12.39 4.95
C HIS A 128 -17.45 -12.52 5.25
N ALA A 129 -16.99 -13.76 5.32
CA ALA A 129 -15.57 -14.10 5.34
C ALA A 129 -15.08 -14.38 3.92
N SER A 130 -13.88 -13.94 3.61
CA SER A 130 -13.17 -14.24 2.37
C SER A 130 -11.68 -14.46 2.67
N THR A 131 -10.97 -15.09 1.75
CA THR A 131 -9.53 -15.26 1.88
C THR A 131 -8.82 -13.94 1.54
N HIS A 132 -7.86 -13.54 2.34
CA HIS A 132 -7.01 -12.38 2.08
C HIS A 132 -6.24 -12.56 0.77
N ALA A 133 -6.15 -11.51 -0.03
CA ALA A 133 -5.54 -11.61 -1.37
C ALA A 133 -4.05 -12.00 -1.34
N ALA A 134 -3.32 -11.59 -0.30
CA ALA A 134 -1.88 -11.75 -0.19
C ALA A 134 -1.42 -12.50 1.08
N GLY A 135 -2.13 -12.36 2.20
CA GLY A 135 -1.68 -12.80 3.51
C GLY A 135 -1.52 -14.32 3.66
N VAL A 136 -0.34 -14.72 4.03
CA VAL A 136 0.05 -16.11 4.34
C VAL A 136 0.71 -16.15 5.70
N VAL A 137 0.41 -17.16 6.48
CA VAL A 137 1.00 -17.42 7.80
C VAL A 137 1.74 -18.74 7.77
N VAL A 138 2.90 -18.77 8.38
CA VAL A 138 3.72 -19.97 8.54
C VAL A 138 3.97 -20.18 10.03
N SER A 139 3.71 -21.38 10.54
CA SER A 139 3.93 -21.77 11.92
C SER A 139 4.96 -22.91 12.03
N ASP A 140 5.56 -23.05 13.19
CA ASP A 140 6.50 -24.14 13.53
C ASP A 140 5.80 -25.46 13.89
N LYS A 141 4.48 -25.38 14.15
CA LYS A 141 3.60 -26.52 14.47
C LYS A 141 2.34 -26.47 13.60
N PRO A 142 1.50 -27.52 13.61
CA PRO A 142 0.20 -27.46 12.96
C PRO A 142 -0.59 -26.20 13.35
N MET A 143 -1.19 -25.55 12.37
CA MET A 143 -1.85 -24.24 12.54
C MET A 143 -3.02 -24.28 13.53
N ASP A 144 -3.71 -25.42 13.64
CA ASP A 144 -4.83 -25.64 14.56
C ASP A 144 -4.43 -25.68 16.03
N GLU A 145 -3.14 -25.83 16.34
CA GLU A 145 -2.64 -25.67 17.71
C GLU A 145 -2.60 -24.19 18.15
N TYR A 146 -2.58 -23.24 17.19
CA TYR A 146 -2.51 -21.81 17.45
C TYR A 146 -3.86 -21.11 17.36
N LEU A 147 -4.65 -21.47 16.35
CA LEU A 147 -5.91 -20.78 16.05
C LEU A 147 -6.85 -21.69 15.23
N PRO A 148 -8.17 -21.43 15.28
CA PRO A 148 -9.11 -22.17 14.47
C PRO A 148 -8.92 -21.89 12.97
N ILE A 149 -9.04 -22.95 12.17
CA ILE A 149 -8.89 -22.92 10.71
C ILE A 149 -10.16 -23.45 10.03
N TYR A 150 -10.31 -23.15 8.76
CA TYR A 150 -11.33 -23.76 7.88
C TYR A 150 -10.74 -24.01 6.50
N ARG A 151 -11.45 -24.79 5.69
CA ARG A 151 -11.06 -25.00 4.29
C ARG A 151 -11.74 -23.99 3.39
N GLY A 152 -10.94 -23.28 2.64
CA GLY A 152 -11.42 -22.33 1.62
C GLY A 152 -12.03 -23.05 0.41
N LYS A 153 -12.50 -22.26 -0.56
CA LYS A 153 -13.20 -22.77 -1.75
C LYS A 153 -12.38 -23.70 -2.64
N LYS A 154 -11.05 -23.57 -2.60
CA LYS A 154 -10.10 -24.39 -3.37
C LYS A 154 -9.46 -25.49 -2.52
N GLY A 155 -9.96 -25.72 -1.30
CA GLY A 155 -9.42 -26.69 -0.35
C GLY A 155 -8.20 -26.20 0.45
N GLU A 156 -7.77 -24.96 0.27
CA GLU A 156 -6.69 -24.32 1.02
C GLU A 156 -7.06 -24.15 2.49
N LEU A 157 -6.06 -24.20 3.38
CA LEU A 157 -6.24 -23.85 4.78
C LEU A 157 -6.34 -22.33 4.92
N VAL A 158 -7.34 -21.86 5.66
CA VAL A 158 -7.59 -20.46 5.94
C VAL A 158 -7.83 -20.26 7.43
N THR A 159 -7.20 -19.27 8.03
CA THR A 159 -7.43 -18.92 9.43
C THR A 159 -8.85 -18.41 9.64
N GLN A 160 -9.46 -18.66 10.79
CA GLN A 160 -10.72 -18.00 11.17
C GLN A 160 -10.48 -16.64 11.84
N PHE A 161 -9.23 -16.30 12.10
CA PHE A 161 -8.81 -15.01 12.64
C PHE A 161 -8.34 -14.11 11.51
N ASP A 162 -8.68 -12.81 11.59
CA ASP A 162 -8.12 -11.78 10.71
C ASP A 162 -6.65 -11.49 11.07
N MET A 163 -5.99 -10.69 10.23
CA MET A 163 -4.55 -10.39 10.38
C MET A 163 -4.18 -9.83 11.75
N LYS A 164 -5.05 -9.00 12.38
CA LYS A 164 -4.78 -8.42 13.71
C LYS A 164 -4.83 -9.47 14.82
N MET A 165 -5.72 -10.41 14.69
CA MET A 165 -5.85 -11.51 15.67
C MET A 165 -4.74 -12.55 15.48
N VAL A 166 -4.32 -12.79 14.23
CA VAL A 166 -3.17 -13.65 13.91
C VAL A 166 -1.88 -13.10 14.54
N GLU A 167 -1.63 -11.79 14.43
CA GLU A 167 -0.49 -11.14 15.09
C GLU A 167 -0.55 -11.22 16.61
N LYS A 168 -1.75 -11.08 17.21
CA LYS A 168 -1.92 -11.21 18.68
C LYS A 168 -1.64 -12.60 19.20
N VAL A 169 -1.82 -13.63 18.40
CA VAL A 169 -1.47 -15.02 18.73
C VAL A 169 0.04 -15.25 18.63
N GLY A 170 0.80 -14.28 18.06
CA GLY A 170 2.25 -14.35 17.92
C GLY A 170 2.74 -14.94 16.60
N LEU A 171 1.86 -15.08 15.61
CA LEU A 171 2.23 -15.59 14.29
C LEU A 171 2.64 -14.44 13.36
N VAL A 172 3.72 -14.66 12.60
CA VAL A 172 4.22 -13.71 11.60
C VAL A 172 3.42 -13.82 10.31
N LYS A 173 2.95 -12.69 9.82
CA LYS A 173 2.26 -12.55 8.53
C LYS A 173 3.28 -12.27 7.43
N PHE A 174 3.10 -12.94 6.30
CA PHE A 174 3.79 -12.68 5.04
C PHE A 174 2.76 -12.27 4.02
N ASP A 175 2.94 -11.11 3.38
CA ASP A 175 2.10 -10.70 2.27
C ASP A 175 2.77 -11.09 0.94
N PHE A 176 2.28 -12.16 0.32
CA PHE A 176 2.72 -12.61 -1.00
C PHE A 176 1.89 -11.89 -2.05
N LEU A 177 2.40 -10.77 -2.52
CA LEU A 177 1.71 -9.90 -3.46
C LEU A 177 1.87 -10.40 -4.89
N GLY A 178 0.78 -10.49 -5.65
CA GLY A 178 0.81 -10.76 -7.10
C GLY A 178 0.91 -9.45 -7.86
N LEU A 179 2.03 -9.21 -8.52
CA LEU A 179 2.28 -7.98 -9.27
C LEU A 179 2.24 -8.24 -10.78
N ARG A 180 1.28 -7.63 -11.48
CA ARG A 180 1.09 -7.77 -12.94
C ARG A 180 2.29 -7.30 -13.75
N THR A 181 2.97 -6.25 -13.28
CA THR A 181 4.17 -5.73 -13.93
C THR A 181 5.28 -6.79 -13.96
N MET A 182 5.44 -7.58 -12.90
CA MET A 182 6.41 -8.69 -12.91
C MET A 182 6.03 -9.77 -13.92
N THR A 183 4.73 -10.04 -14.09
CA THR A 183 4.24 -10.94 -15.14
C THR A 183 4.54 -10.40 -16.54
N LEU A 184 4.34 -9.11 -16.75
CA LEU A 184 4.65 -8.43 -18.00
C LEU A 184 6.16 -8.55 -18.34
N ILE A 185 7.02 -8.28 -17.38
CA ILE A 185 8.48 -8.39 -17.53
C ILE A 185 8.87 -9.84 -17.88
N ASP A 186 8.39 -10.83 -17.13
CA ASP A 186 8.67 -12.26 -17.36
C ASP A 186 8.24 -12.70 -18.79
N ASN A 187 7.04 -12.27 -19.20
CA ASN A 187 6.54 -12.60 -20.55
C ASN A 187 7.33 -11.88 -21.64
N THR A 188 7.78 -10.65 -21.39
CA THR A 188 8.61 -9.90 -22.36
C THR A 188 9.96 -10.59 -22.55
N LEU A 189 10.62 -11.01 -21.46
CA LEU A 189 11.90 -11.75 -21.56
C LEU A 189 11.73 -13.04 -22.36
N LYS A 190 10.68 -13.80 -22.11
CA LYS A 190 10.37 -15.03 -22.87
C LYS A 190 10.11 -14.74 -24.35
N ALA A 191 9.34 -13.71 -24.67
CA ALA A 191 9.07 -13.33 -26.05
C ALA A 191 10.35 -12.92 -26.82
N ILE A 192 11.33 -12.31 -26.13
CA ILE A 192 12.63 -12.00 -26.70
C ILE A 192 13.40 -13.30 -27.03
N GLU A 193 13.39 -14.26 -26.10
CA GLU A 193 14.07 -15.57 -26.30
C GLU A 193 13.41 -16.39 -27.40
N GLU A 194 12.08 -16.41 -27.47
CA GLU A 194 11.32 -17.08 -28.53
C GLU A 194 11.61 -16.51 -29.91
N GLN A 195 12.04 -15.26 -30.03
CA GLN A 195 12.53 -14.66 -31.27
C GLN A 195 13.98 -15.01 -31.59
N GLY A 196 14.61 -15.90 -30.82
CA GLY A 196 16.01 -16.27 -30.97
C GLY A 196 17.02 -15.20 -30.54
N LYS A 197 16.56 -14.19 -29.79
CA LYS A 197 17.40 -13.11 -29.24
C LYS A 197 17.77 -13.43 -27.79
N LYS A 198 18.92 -12.91 -27.36
CA LYS A 198 19.33 -13.02 -25.95
C LYS A 198 18.56 -12.01 -25.11
N ALA A 199 17.80 -12.48 -24.13
CA ALA A 199 17.16 -11.62 -23.16
C ALA A 199 18.19 -10.89 -22.27
N PRO A 200 17.95 -9.62 -21.89
CA PRO A 200 18.83 -8.91 -20.97
C PRO A 200 18.77 -9.52 -19.57
N ASN A 201 19.93 -9.51 -18.87
CA ASN A 201 19.94 -9.83 -17.44
C ASN A 201 19.55 -8.57 -16.65
N LEU A 202 18.37 -8.60 -16.02
CA LEU A 202 17.82 -7.44 -15.29
C LEU A 202 18.62 -7.10 -14.02
N ASP A 203 19.35 -8.06 -13.44
CA ASP A 203 20.12 -7.86 -12.20
C ASP A 203 21.38 -7.00 -12.39
N ILE A 204 21.82 -6.85 -13.65
CA ILE A 204 23.05 -6.13 -14.00
C ILE A 204 22.84 -5.01 -15.01
N LEU A 205 21.60 -4.52 -15.15
CA LEU A 205 21.31 -3.39 -16.03
C LEU A 205 22.02 -2.12 -15.51
N PRO A 206 22.69 -1.37 -16.42
CA PRO A 206 23.28 -0.09 -16.05
C PRO A 206 22.16 0.90 -15.68
N LEU A 207 22.29 1.56 -14.53
CA LEU A 207 21.35 2.60 -14.09
C LEU A 207 21.74 4.01 -14.56
N THR A 208 22.61 4.09 -15.58
CA THR A 208 23.21 5.34 -16.07
C THR A 208 22.88 5.64 -17.53
N ASP A 209 21.91 4.94 -18.11
CA ASP A 209 21.52 5.10 -19.52
C ASP A 209 20.79 6.44 -19.73
N PRO A 210 21.38 7.39 -20.49
CA PRO A 210 20.81 8.72 -20.69
C PRO A 210 19.50 8.70 -21.50
N ASP A 211 19.35 7.74 -22.43
CA ASP A 211 18.15 7.65 -23.26
C ASP A 211 16.94 7.26 -22.41
N THR A 212 17.15 6.40 -21.41
CA THR A 212 16.11 6.07 -20.41
C THR A 212 15.69 7.30 -19.61
N TYR A 213 16.64 8.12 -19.11
CA TYR A 213 16.30 9.34 -18.37
C TYR A 213 15.62 10.41 -19.26
N ASP A 214 15.93 10.44 -20.55
CA ASP A 214 15.24 11.33 -21.49
C ASP A 214 13.75 10.96 -21.63
N VAL A 215 13.41 9.66 -21.68
CA VAL A 215 12.02 9.19 -21.64
C VAL A 215 11.29 9.66 -20.38
N PHE A 216 11.91 9.57 -19.21
CA PHE A 216 11.34 10.12 -17.98
C PHE A 216 11.19 11.64 -18.03
N SER A 217 12.21 12.34 -18.53
CA SER A 217 12.22 13.81 -18.60
C SER A 217 11.18 14.38 -19.57
N ARG A 218 10.83 13.65 -20.61
CA ARG A 218 9.70 13.99 -21.50
C ARG A 218 8.35 13.58 -20.92
N GLY A 219 8.34 12.74 -19.86
CA GLY A 219 7.13 12.16 -19.31
C GLY A 219 6.45 11.16 -20.24
N ASP A 220 7.22 10.49 -21.12
CA ASP A 220 6.75 9.47 -22.05
C ASP A 220 6.70 8.10 -21.37
N THR A 221 6.06 8.05 -20.17
CA THR A 221 6.07 6.92 -19.26
C THR A 221 4.75 6.14 -19.25
N ASP A 222 4.01 6.15 -20.35
CA ASP A 222 2.82 5.31 -20.50
C ASP A 222 3.20 3.81 -20.38
N GLY A 223 2.52 3.09 -19.51
CA GLY A 223 2.81 1.68 -19.23
C GLY A 223 4.03 1.43 -18.34
N VAL A 224 4.72 2.47 -17.88
CA VAL A 224 5.82 2.32 -16.91
C VAL A 224 5.24 2.35 -15.49
N PHE A 225 5.43 1.25 -14.76
CA PHE A 225 4.85 1.04 -13.45
C PHE A 225 5.10 2.21 -12.48
N GLN A 226 4.05 2.65 -11.80
CA GLN A 226 4.01 3.73 -10.80
C GLN A 226 4.32 5.15 -11.33
N VAL A 227 4.71 5.33 -12.57
CA VAL A 227 5.08 6.64 -13.12
C VAL A 227 4.24 7.08 -14.33
N GLU A 228 3.12 6.40 -14.58
CA GLU A 228 2.24 6.59 -15.75
C GLU A 228 1.07 7.58 -15.54
N SER A 229 0.77 7.98 -14.29
CA SER A 229 -0.32 8.92 -14.04
C SER A 229 -0.01 10.31 -14.60
N SER A 230 -1.04 11.04 -15.07
CA SER A 230 -0.88 12.37 -15.66
C SER A 230 -0.15 13.35 -14.75
N GLY A 231 -0.46 13.33 -13.44
CA GLY A 231 0.21 14.16 -12.46
C GLY A 231 1.68 13.77 -12.25
N MET A 232 2.00 12.48 -12.15
CA MET A 232 3.38 12.01 -12.05
C MET A 232 4.19 12.40 -13.28
N ARG A 233 3.63 12.22 -14.48
CA ARG A 233 4.28 12.62 -15.74
C ARG A 233 4.57 14.13 -15.80
N GLN A 234 3.68 14.96 -15.25
CA GLN A 234 3.93 16.40 -15.14
C GLN A 234 5.13 16.70 -14.23
N TYR A 235 5.20 16.07 -13.05
CA TYR A 235 6.33 16.26 -12.14
C TYR A 235 7.64 15.70 -12.69
N LEU A 236 7.63 14.60 -13.44
CA LEU A 236 8.82 14.08 -14.13
C LEU A 236 9.37 15.07 -15.17
N ARG A 237 8.49 15.75 -15.93
CA ARG A 237 8.91 16.82 -16.86
C ARG A 237 9.54 18.02 -16.15
N MET A 238 9.05 18.35 -14.97
CA MET A 238 9.62 19.43 -14.15
C MET A 238 10.94 18.99 -13.50
N LEU A 239 11.03 17.78 -13.00
CA LEU A 239 12.19 17.23 -12.32
C LEU A 239 13.35 17.01 -13.28
N ARG A 240 13.08 16.55 -14.52
CA ARG A 240 14.09 16.13 -15.51
C ARG A 240 15.12 15.20 -14.88
N PRO A 241 14.72 13.99 -14.46
CA PRO A 241 15.62 13.07 -13.79
C PRO A 241 16.81 12.74 -14.69
N ASN A 242 18.00 12.67 -14.09
CA ASN A 242 19.25 12.33 -14.76
C ASN A 242 20.06 11.26 -14.02
N CYS A 243 19.52 10.76 -12.92
CA CYS A 243 20.06 9.65 -12.15
C CYS A 243 18.92 8.83 -11.52
N PHE A 244 19.24 7.65 -11.04
CA PHE A 244 18.23 6.73 -10.48
C PHE A 244 17.66 7.25 -9.16
N GLU A 245 18.47 7.95 -8.37
CA GLU A 245 18.10 8.57 -7.09
C GLU A 245 16.98 9.61 -7.27
N ASP A 246 16.96 10.34 -8.38
CA ASP A 246 15.86 11.27 -8.69
C ASP A 246 14.52 10.57 -8.85
N ILE A 247 14.53 9.39 -9.48
CA ILE A 247 13.31 8.58 -9.67
C ILE A 247 12.85 8.04 -8.32
N ILE A 248 13.77 7.53 -7.49
CA ILE A 248 13.48 7.07 -6.13
C ILE A 248 12.88 8.20 -5.28
N ALA A 249 13.49 9.38 -5.32
CA ALA A 249 13.01 10.55 -4.60
C ALA A 249 11.61 10.97 -5.08
N MET A 250 11.37 11.00 -6.39
CA MET A 250 10.06 11.34 -6.94
C MET A 250 8.98 10.36 -6.51
N LEU A 251 9.24 9.05 -6.50
CA LEU A 251 8.31 8.04 -6.01
C LEU A 251 7.98 8.21 -4.52
N ALA A 252 8.92 8.69 -3.73
CA ALA A 252 8.70 8.99 -2.32
C ALA A 252 7.92 10.30 -2.11
N LEU A 253 8.19 11.31 -2.92
CA LEU A 253 7.63 12.67 -2.83
C LEU A 253 6.23 12.78 -3.45
N TYR A 254 5.90 11.95 -4.45
CA TYR A 254 4.59 11.99 -5.12
C TYR A 254 3.51 11.33 -4.24
N ARG A 255 3.22 11.96 -3.11
CA ARG A 255 2.18 11.53 -2.15
C ARG A 255 1.40 12.76 -1.67
N PRO A 256 0.15 12.60 -1.19
CA PRO A 256 -0.70 13.72 -0.78
C PRO A 256 -0.05 14.69 0.21
N GLY A 257 0.71 14.20 1.18
CA GLY A 257 1.40 15.02 2.17
C GLY A 257 2.46 15.94 1.55
N PRO A 258 3.51 15.40 0.91
CA PRO A 258 4.56 16.21 0.26
C PRO A 258 4.03 17.10 -0.85
N LEU A 259 3.04 16.63 -1.65
CA LEU A 259 2.39 17.45 -2.68
C LEU A 259 1.66 18.64 -2.08
N GLY A 260 0.89 18.44 -1.01
CA GLY A 260 0.11 19.50 -0.36
C GLY A 260 0.97 20.52 0.41
N SER A 261 2.19 20.17 0.81
CA SER A 261 3.11 21.04 1.55
C SER A 261 4.05 21.86 0.67
N GLY A 262 4.05 21.66 -0.66
CA GLY A 262 4.99 22.31 -1.61
C GLY A 262 6.41 21.73 -1.58
N MET A 263 6.65 20.64 -0.84
CA MET A 263 7.97 20.01 -0.70
C MET A 263 8.52 19.51 -2.05
N VAL A 264 7.64 19.04 -2.92
CA VAL A 264 8.04 18.55 -4.26
C VAL A 264 8.60 19.69 -5.12
N ASP A 265 7.93 20.82 -5.13
CA ASP A 265 8.36 21.99 -5.91
C ASP A 265 9.69 22.54 -5.38
N GLU A 266 9.87 22.53 -4.07
CA GLU A 266 11.11 22.94 -3.45
C GLU A 266 12.27 22.00 -3.79
N PHE A 267 12.05 20.67 -3.74
CA PHE A 267 13.02 19.68 -4.16
C PHE A 267 13.48 19.91 -5.62
N ILE A 268 12.53 20.14 -6.53
CA ILE A 268 12.81 20.37 -7.95
C ILE A 268 13.65 21.66 -8.14
N LYS A 269 13.24 22.76 -7.51
CA LYS A 269 13.97 24.04 -7.61
C LYS A 269 15.40 23.93 -7.10
N ARG A 270 15.59 23.25 -5.97
CA ARG A 270 16.94 23.03 -5.39
C ARG A 270 17.81 22.13 -6.27
N LYS A 271 17.24 21.06 -6.83
CA LYS A 271 17.92 20.21 -7.81
C LYS A 271 18.43 21.00 -9.00
N HIS A 272 17.65 21.94 -9.50
CA HIS A 272 18.02 22.76 -10.67
C HIS A 272 18.90 23.98 -10.31
N GLY A 273 19.23 24.17 -9.03
CA GLY A 273 20.04 25.31 -8.58
C GLY A 273 19.30 26.65 -8.66
N GLU A 274 17.97 26.64 -8.76
CA GLU A 274 17.15 27.86 -8.77
C GLU A 274 17.04 28.50 -7.39
N VAL A 275 17.27 27.71 -6.34
CA VAL A 275 17.24 28.11 -4.94
C VAL A 275 18.41 27.39 -4.21
N ASP A 276 19.06 28.12 -3.31
CA ASP A 276 20.11 27.57 -2.47
C ASP A 276 19.59 26.40 -1.60
N VAL A 277 20.47 25.44 -1.31
CA VAL A 277 20.15 24.31 -0.45
C VAL A 277 20.48 24.68 1.01
N PRO A 278 19.48 25.05 1.83
CA PRO A 278 19.74 25.34 3.24
C PRO A 278 19.83 24.03 4.03
N TYR A 279 20.87 23.92 4.84
CA TYR A 279 20.96 22.90 5.88
C TYR A 279 20.66 23.57 7.23
N PRO A 280 19.59 23.18 7.95
CA PRO A 280 19.28 23.78 9.27
C PRO A 280 20.44 23.73 10.25
N LEU A 281 21.25 22.69 10.15
CA LEU A 281 22.53 22.54 10.87
C LEU A 281 23.57 21.98 9.90
N PRO A 282 24.82 22.48 9.93
CA PRO A 282 25.90 21.96 9.06
C PRO A 282 26.11 20.44 9.18
N SER A 283 25.89 19.89 10.38
CA SER A 283 25.99 18.44 10.63
C SER A 283 24.98 17.58 9.86
N LEU A 284 23.92 18.17 9.32
CA LEU A 284 22.89 17.48 8.57
C LEU A 284 23.18 17.39 7.06
N GLU A 285 24.19 18.12 6.57
CA GLU A 285 24.56 18.06 5.16
C GLU A 285 24.82 16.62 4.70
N GLY A 286 25.55 15.84 5.51
CA GLY A 286 25.89 14.45 5.17
C GLY A 286 24.70 13.53 4.92
N CYS A 287 23.58 13.72 5.61
CA CYS A 287 22.37 12.90 5.44
C CYS A 287 21.32 13.49 4.50
N LEU A 288 21.41 14.82 4.16
CA LEU A 288 20.41 15.50 3.34
C LEU A 288 20.92 15.93 1.96
N LYS A 289 22.22 15.76 1.69
CA LYS A 289 22.87 16.22 0.45
C LYS A 289 22.21 15.61 -0.78
N ASP A 290 21.97 14.29 -0.79
CA ASP A 290 21.42 13.55 -1.92
C ASP A 290 19.93 13.88 -2.19
N THR A 291 19.28 14.57 -1.26
CA THR A 291 17.91 15.05 -1.37
C THR A 291 17.79 16.57 -1.32
N TYR A 292 18.89 17.26 -1.64
CA TYR A 292 18.94 18.73 -1.75
C TYR A 292 18.40 19.44 -0.49
N GLY A 293 18.75 18.91 0.69
CA GLY A 293 18.30 19.47 1.96
C GLY A 293 16.84 19.21 2.33
N VAL A 294 16.11 18.42 1.54
CA VAL A 294 14.73 18.03 1.82
C VAL A 294 14.71 16.69 2.55
N ILE A 295 13.91 16.58 3.60
CA ILE A 295 13.70 15.31 4.29
C ILE A 295 12.68 14.49 3.49
N VAL A 296 13.16 13.47 2.78
CA VAL A 296 12.36 12.62 1.89
C VAL A 296 12.13 11.24 2.50
N TYR A 297 13.16 10.66 3.09
CA TYR A 297 13.18 9.26 3.55
C TYR A 297 13.04 9.14 5.06
N GLN A 298 12.46 8.04 5.49
CA GLN A 298 12.33 7.73 6.93
C GLN A 298 13.69 7.54 7.59
N GLU A 299 14.65 6.99 6.86
CA GLU A 299 16.04 6.84 7.28
C GLU A 299 16.70 8.20 7.62
N GLN A 300 16.39 9.23 6.85
CA GLN A 300 16.86 10.58 7.12
C GLN A 300 16.29 11.14 8.44
N VAL A 301 15.01 10.87 8.74
CA VAL A 301 14.41 11.25 10.03
C VAL A 301 15.15 10.58 11.19
N MET A 302 15.45 9.28 11.06
CA MET A 302 16.19 8.53 12.07
C MET A 302 17.62 9.07 12.24
N GLN A 303 18.31 9.34 11.14
CA GLN A 303 19.67 9.92 11.17
C GLN A 303 19.70 11.33 11.77
N ILE A 304 18.71 12.17 11.45
CA ILE A 304 18.58 13.50 12.05
C ILE A 304 18.39 13.40 13.56
N ALA A 305 17.51 12.52 14.04
CA ALA A 305 17.29 12.31 15.47
C ALA A 305 18.57 11.84 16.17
N GLN A 306 19.35 10.97 15.54
CA GLN A 306 20.65 10.51 16.05
C GLN A 306 21.67 11.65 16.08
N ILE A 307 21.84 12.39 14.98
CA ILE A 307 22.86 13.45 14.85
C ILE A 307 22.55 14.63 15.78
N VAL A 308 21.31 15.05 15.87
CA VAL A 308 20.92 16.27 16.59
C VAL A 308 20.66 16.01 18.05
N ALA A 309 20.03 14.88 18.39
CA ALA A 309 19.54 14.61 19.74
C ALA A 309 20.15 13.36 20.40
N GLY A 310 21.08 12.67 19.73
CA GLY A 310 21.78 11.51 20.29
C GLY A 310 20.90 10.27 20.49
N TYR A 311 19.77 10.16 19.77
CA TYR A 311 18.93 8.96 19.81
C TYR A 311 19.71 7.74 19.36
N THR A 312 19.38 6.57 19.92
CA THR A 312 19.69 5.29 19.28
C THR A 312 18.91 5.18 17.97
N LEU A 313 19.36 4.39 17.01
CA LEU A 313 18.61 4.17 15.78
C LEU A 313 17.25 3.52 16.07
N GLY A 314 17.18 2.61 17.07
CA GLY A 314 15.92 2.03 17.52
C GLY A 314 14.96 3.06 18.11
N GLY A 315 15.43 3.93 19.00
CA GLY A 315 14.67 5.04 19.57
C GLY A 315 14.21 6.04 18.50
N ALA A 316 15.06 6.32 17.51
CA ALA A 316 14.72 7.19 16.39
C ALA A 316 13.62 6.59 15.47
N ASP A 317 13.60 5.27 15.30
CA ASP A 317 12.50 4.58 14.59
C ASP A 317 11.16 4.73 15.33
N LEU A 318 11.18 4.68 16.66
CA LEU A 318 9.96 4.91 17.46
C LEU A 318 9.48 6.37 17.42
N LEU A 319 10.41 7.33 17.28
CA LEU A 319 10.09 8.75 17.21
C LEU A 319 9.33 9.12 15.93
N ARG A 320 9.65 8.51 14.79
CA ARG A 320 9.01 8.77 13.51
C ARG A 320 7.63 8.10 13.40
#